data_c3b7550be20f946b8cc7e19adcf9ddab
#
_entry.id   c3b7550be20f946b8cc7e19adcf9ddab
#
_cell.length_a   1.000
_cell.length_b   1.000
_cell.length_c   1.000
_cell.angle_alpha   90.00
_cell.angle_beta   90.00
_cell.angle_gamma   90.00
#
_symmetry.space_group_name_H-M   'P 1'
#
loop_
_entity.id
_entity.type
_entity.pdbx_description
1 polymer ?
#
loop_
_entity_poly.entity_id
_entity_poly.type
_entity_poly.pdbx_seq_one_letter_code
_entity_poly.pdbx_strand_id
1 'polypeptide(L)'
;TLAVVGAYVLMEVLEWARSELMHSASVELDQKMSVRIFNAIFEANLRRMPGGTQQPFNDFRQVRDFLFSPALLAMMEAPIALVMMVLLFLISPVLGWSAVAFAILQTAVAWFNERSTKPPLMQANRSAISAQQYADGTLRNAEVIESMGMLRDTHRRWMALQQEFLSLQALASQRAGGYQAVSRGVQNVLSSLLLGLSAWLLLRNELH
;
A
#
# COMPACT_ATOMS: atom_id res chain seq x y z
N THR A 1 -13.52 9.64 -31.72
CA THR A 1 -13.69 10.34 -30.41
C THR A 1 -14.77 9.69 -29.55
N LEU A 2 -16.00 9.43 -30.09
CA LEU A 2 -17.12 8.81 -29.34
C LEU A 2 -16.77 7.40 -28.85
N ALA A 3 -16.11 6.56 -29.65
CA ALA A 3 -15.66 5.22 -29.28
C ALA A 3 -14.62 5.25 -28.13
N VAL A 4 -13.73 6.23 -28.14
CA VAL A 4 -12.71 6.41 -27.09
C VAL A 4 -13.36 6.80 -25.77
N VAL A 5 -14.31 7.74 -25.80
CA VAL A 5 -15.09 8.14 -24.61
C VAL A 5 -15.87 6.94 -24.07
N GLY A 6 -16.52 6.17 -24.96
CA GLY A 6 -17.24 4.96 -24.57
C GLY A 6 -16.32 3.92 -23.91
N ALA A 7 -15.11 3.72 -24.44
CA ALA A 7 -14.12 2.81 -23.86
C ALA A 7 -13.66 3.27 -22.46
N TYR A 8 -13.40 4.58 -22.25
CA TYR A 8 -13.05 5.11 -20.95
C TYR A 8 -14.18 4.95 -19.94
N VAL A 9 -15.43 5.27 -20.32
CA VAL A 9 -16.59 5.08 -19.44
C VAL A 9 -16.74 3.61 -19.04
N LEU A 10 -16.59 2.70 -20.00
CA LEU A 10 -16.67 1.27 -19.73
C LEU A 10 -15.54 0.80 -18.80
N MET A 11 -14.33 1.32 -18.96
CA MET A 11 -13.19 1.04 -18.11
C MET A 11 -13.46 1.51 -16.67
N GLU A 12 -13.94 2.73 -16.48
CA GLU A 12 -14.28 3.29 -15.17
C GLU A 12 -15.40 2.49 -14.47
N VAL A 13 -16.44 2.08 -15.24
CA VAL A 13 -17.53 1.24 -14.70
C VAL A 13 -17.01 -0.14 -14.26
N LEU A 14 -16.12 -0.74 -15.03
CA LEU A 14 -15.49 -2.03 -14.67
C LEU A 14 -14.59 -1.89 -13.44
N GLU A 15 -13.85 -0.80 -13.34
CA GLU A 15 -12.99 -0.53 -12.18
C GLU A 15 -13.81 -0.26 -10.91
N TRP A 16 -14.90 0.49 -11.04
CA TRP A 16 -15.87 0.67 -9.95
C TRP A 16 -16.51 -0.65 -9.52
N ALA A 17 -17.00 -1.46 -10.47
CA ALA A 17 -17.61 -2.76 -10.17
C ALA A 17 -16.62 -3.71 -9.49
N ARG A 18 -15.36 -3.72 -9.94
CA ARG A 18 -14.28 -4.48 -9.30
C ARG A 18 -14.04 -4.04 -7.86
N SER A 19 -13.97 -2.72 -7.64
CA SER A 19 -13.77 -2.15 -6.29
C SER A 19 -14.91 -2.53 -5.35
N GLU A 20 -16.15 -2.47 -5.83
CA GLU A 20 -17.35 -2.83 -5.05
C GLU A 20 -17.37 -4.32 -4.71
N LEU A 21 -17.03 -5.20 -5.67
CA LEU A 21 -16.93 -6.63 -5.43
C LEU A 21 -15.85 -6.97 -4.39
N MET A 22 -14.69 -6.31 -4.47
CA MET A 22 -13.61 -6.50 -3.51
C MET A 22 -14.00 -6.03 -2.12
N HIS A 23 -14.69 -4.90 -2.02
CA HIS A 23 -15.18 -4.38 -0.75
C HIS A 23 -16.21 -5.34 -0.13
N SER A 24 -17.19 -5.78 -0.89
CA SER A 24 -18.22 -6.73 -0.44
C SER A 24 -17.61 -8.06 -0.01
N ALA A 25 -16.65 -8.59 -0.78
CA ALA A 25 -15.93 -9.81 -0.44
C ALA A 25 -15.10 -9.66 0.86
N SER A 26 -14.49 -8.48 1.08
CA SER A 26 -13.77 -8.17 2.32
C SER A 26 -14.68 -8.21 3.54
N VAL A 27 -15.86 -7.59 3.44
CA VAL A 27 -16.85 -7.54 4.54
C VAL A 27 -17.38 -8.95 4.83
N GLU A 28 -17.73 -9.73 3.81
CA GLU A 28 -18.22 -11.09 3.99
C GLU A 28 -17.17 -12.02 4.61
N LEU A 29 -15.91 -11.90 4.16
CA LEU A 29 -14.80 -12.64 4.75
C LEU A 29 -14.60 -12.28 6.22
N ASP A 30 -14.64 -10.98 6.54
CA ASP A 30 -14.46 -10.48 7.90
C ASP A 30 -15.56 -11.02 8.83
N GLN A 31 -16.82 -10.96 8.42
CA GLN A 31 -17.94 -11.47 9.21
C GLN A 31 -17.83 -12.98 9.47
N LYS A 32 -17.54 -13.79 8.45
CA LYS A 32 -17.45 -15.25 8.59
C LYS A 32 -16.24 -15.69 9.42
N MET A 33 -15.09 -15.03 9.22
CA MET A 33 -13.85 -15.44 9.89
C MET A 33 -13.76 -14.89 11.31
N SER A 34 -14.23 -13.68 11.57
CA SER A 34 -14.21 -13.09 12.92
C SER A 34 -15.01 -13.93 13.93
N VAL A 35 -16.17 -14.45 13.54
CA VAL A 35 -16.96 -15.34 14.40
C VAL A 35 -16.22 -16.65 14.68
N ARG A 36 -15.58 -17.24 13.68
CA ARG A 36 -14.81 -18.48 13.86
C ARG A 36 -13.60 -18.27 14.78
N ILE A 37 -12.87 -17.18 14.56
CA ILE A 37 -11.70 -16.82 15.37
C ILE A 37 -12.14 -16.56 16.81
N PHE A 38 -13.23 -15.82 17.00
CA PHE A 38 -13.76 -15.56 18.34
C PHE A 38 -14.10 -16.86 19.08
N ASN A 39 -14.83 -17.78 18.43
CA ASN A 39 -15.19 -19.05 19.04
C ASN A 39 -13.96 -19.90 19.37
N ALA A 40 -12.95 -19.92 18.47
CA ALA A 40 -11.72 -20.66 18.72
C ALA A 40 -10.91 -20.08 19.88
N ILE A 41 -10.81 -18.76 19.99
CA ILE A 41 -10.13 -18.09 21.12
C ILE A 41 -10.89 -18.32 22.42
N PHE A 42 -12.21 -18.25 22.38
CA PHE A 42 -13.06 -18.49 23.54
C PHE A 42 -12.90 -19.93 24.07
N GLU A 43 -12.90 -20.92 23.17
CA GLU A 43 -12.67 -22.32 23.54
C GLU A 43 -11.25 -22.55 24.07
N ALA A 44 -10.23 -21.93 23.45
CA ALA A 44 -8.83 -22.01 23.91
C ALA A 44 -8.68 -21.42 25.34
N ASN A 45 -9.35 -20.29 25.62
CA ASN A 45 -9.36 -19.70 26.96
C ASN A 45 -10.07 -20.59 27.98
N LEU A 46 -11.21 -21.20 27.64
CA LEU A 46 -11.90 -22.13 28.51
C LEU A 46 -11.04 -23.34 28.87
N ARG A 47 -10.26 -23.83 27.91
CA ARG A 47 -9.36 -24.99 28.12
C ARG A 47 -8.00 -24.60 28.68
N ARG A 48 -7.76 -23.32 29.03
CA ARG A 48 -6.46 -22.78 29.48
C ARG A 48 -5.30 -23.12 28.56
N MET A 49 -5.54 -23.21 27.25
CA MET A 49 -4.51 -23.47 26.27
C MET A 49 -3.69 -22.18 26.00
N PRO A 50 -2.37 -22.29 25.73
CA PRO A 50 -1.59 -21.16 25.27
C PRO A 50 -2.11 -20.73 23.89
N GLY A 51 -2.60 -19.49 23.76
CA GLY A 51 -3.18 -18.99 22.50
C GLY A 51 -4.46 -18.16 22.66
N GLY A 52 -5.00 -18.07 23.87
CA GLY A 52 -6.17 -17.22 24.20
C GLY A 52 -5.86 -15.71 24.22
N THR A 53 -4.99 -15.26 23.34
CA THR A 53 -4.60 -13.83 23.20
C THR A 53 -5.36 -13.17 22.05
N GLN A 54 -5.31 -11.86 21.95
CA GLN A 54 -5.88 -11.10 20.84
C GLN A 54 -5.03 -11.21 19.54
N GLN A 55 -3.90 -11.90 19.60
CA GLN A 55 -2.98 -12.04 18.48
C GLN A 55 -3.62 -12.62 17.22
N PRO A 56 -4.44 -13.72 17.28
CA PRO A 56 -5.09 -14.25 16.08
C PRO A 56 -6.01 -13.27 15.35
N PHE A 57 -6.63 -12.33 16.06
CA PHE A 57 -7.41 -11.26 15.42
C PHE A 57 -6.53 -10.29 14.64
N ASN A 58 -5.38 -9.93 15.21
CA ASN A 58 -4.42 -9.03 14.55
C ASN A 58 -3.79 -9.72 13.32
N ASP A 59 -3.44 -11.00 13.44
CA ASP A 59 -2.88 -11.79 12.35
C ASP A 59 -3.90 -11.93 11.22
N PHE A 60 -5.16 -12.23 11.54
CA PHE A 60 -6.24 -12.28 10.55
C PHE A 60 -6.44 -10.93 9.85
N ARG A 61 -6.43 -9.82 10.62
CA ARG A 61 -6.55 -8.48 10.05
C ARG A 61 -5.41 -8.19 9.06
N GLN A 62 -4.17 -8.55 9.40
CA GLN A 62 -3.03 -8.40 8.50
C GLN A 62 -3.19 -9.21 7.20
N VAL A 63 -3.64 -10.46 7.31
CA VAL A 63 -3.91 -11.32 6.13
C VAL A 63 -5.01 -10.70 5.27
N ARG A 64 -6.11 -10.27 5.88
CA ARG A 64 -7.21 -9.61 5.17
C ARG A 64 -6.71 -8.34 4.46
N ASP A 65 -6.01 -7.46 5.17
CA ASP A 65 -5.51 -6.21 4.62
C ASP A 65 -4.51 -6.46 3.48
N PHE A 66 -3.75 -7.55 3.53
CA PHE A 66 -2.89 -7.98 2.42
C PHE A 66 -3.70 -8.48 1.21
N LEU A 67 -4.73 -9.31 1.42
CA LEU A 67 -5.58 -9.85 0.35
C LEU A 67 -6.31 -8.75 -0.44
N PHE A 68 -6.66 -7.65 0.22
CA PHE A 68 -7.33 -6.51 -0.41
C PHE A 68 -6.39 -5.33 -0.66
N SER A 69 -5.08 -5.56 -0.58
CA SER A 69 -4.08 -4.53 -0.82
C SER A 69 -3.91 -4.23 -2.31
N PRO A 70 -3.55 -2.98 -2.66
CA PRO A 70 -3.18 -2.63 -4.02
C PRO A 70 -2.03 -3.48 -4.58
N ALA A 71 -1.19 -4.07 -3.72
CA ALA A 71 -0.08 -4.93 -4.13
C ALA A 71 -0.58 -6.24 -4.74
N LEU A 72 -1.57 -6.89 -4.12
CA LEU A 72 -2.16 -8.12 -4.68
C LEU A 72 -2.91 -7.83 -5.99
N LEU A 73 -3.62 -6.71 -6.06
CA LEU A 73 -4.28 -6.26 -7.29
C LEU A 73 -3.28 -6.08 -8.43
N ALA A 74 -2.16 -5.40 -8.17
CA ALA A 74 -1.09 -5.23 -9.15
C ALA A 74 -0.49 -6.56 -9.61
N MET A 75 -0.35 -7.55 -8.74
CA MET A 75 0.08 -8.90 -9.11
C MET A 75 -0.92 -9.60 -10.05
N MET A 76 -2.21 -9.40 -9.84
CA MET A 76 -3.25 -9.96 -10.73
C MET A 76 -3.30 -9.24 -12.08
N GLU A 77 -2.94 -7.96 -12.13
CA GLU A 77 -2.88 -7.16 -13.35
C GLU A 77 -1.60 -7.41 -14.19
N ALA A 78 -0.53 -7.88 -13.56
CA ALA A 78 0.75 -8.11 -14.22
C ALA A 78 0.66 -9.02 -15.48
N PRO A 79 -0.08 -10.16 -15.49
CA PRO A 79 -0.24 -10.97 -16.70
C PRO A 79 -0.92 -10.20 -17.85
N ILE A 80 -1.92 -9.39 -17.54
CA ILE A 80 -2.65 -8.57 -18.52
C ILE A 80 -1.71 -7.51 -19.10
N ALA A 81 -0.89 -6.87 -18.26
CA ALA A 81 0.10 -5.90 -18.72
C ALA A 81 1.13 -6.53 -19.67
N LEU A 82 1.55 -7.79 -19.41
CA LEU A 82 2.44 -8.52 -20.32
C LEU A 82 1.78 -8.80 -21.67
N VAL A 83 0.51 -9.22 -21.69
CA VAL A 83 -0.25 -9.43 -22.94
C VAL A 83 -0.35 -8.12 -23.73
N MET A 84 -0.67 -7.00 -23.06
CA MET A 84 -0.73 -5.69 -23.70
C MET A 84 0.63 -5.26 -24.24
N MET A 85 1.72 -5.58 -23.57
CA MET A 85 3.07 -5.30 -24.06
C MET A 85 3.40 -6.10 -25.32
N VAL A 86 3.00 -7.38 -25.39
CA VAL A 86 3.15 -8.19 -26.62
C VAL A 86 2.33 -7.61 -27.77
N LEU A 87 1.09 -7.17 -27.51
CA LEU A 87 0.26 -6.51 -28.52
C LEU A 87 0.90 -5.24 -29.07
N LEU A 88 1.55 -4.43 -28.23
CA LEU A 88 2.30 -3.25 -28.68
C LEU A 88 3.45 -3.61 -29.65
N PHE A 89 4.15 -4.72 -29.40
CA PHE A 89 5.17 -5.22 -30.31
C PHE A 89 4.60 -5.70 -31.66
N LEU A 90 3.40 -6.27 -31.65
CA LEU A 90 2.71 -6.71 -32.88
C LEU A 90 2.25 -5.51 -33.72
N ILE A 91 1.86 -4.41 -33.10
CA ILE A 91 1.45 -3.18 -33.80
C ILE A 91 2.68 -2.46 -34.38
N SER A 92 3.70 -2.24 -33.56
CA SER A 92 4.95 -1.60 -33.99
C SER A 92 6.08 -1.95 -33.02
N PRO A 93 7.22 -2.48 -33.53
CA PRO A 93 8.40 -2.74 -32.68
C PRO A 93 8.94 -1.49 -31.98
N VAL A 94 8.80 -0.31 -32.60
CA VAL A 94 9.23 0.97 -32.00
C VAL A 94 8.40 1.31 -30.77
N LEU A 95 7.07 1.11 -30.83
CA LEU A 95 6.19 1.29 -29.68
C LEU A 95 6.46 0.26 -28.59
N GLY A 96 6.71 -1.00 -28.97
CA GLY A 96 7.07 -2.06 -28.01
C GLY A 96 8.35 -1.73 -27.22
N TRP A 97 9.43 -1.37 -27.91
CA TRP A 97 10.69 -1.00 -27.25
C TRP A 97 10.58 0.27 -26.41
N SER A 98 9.82 1.26 -26.85
CA SER A 98 9.57 2.46 -26.06
C SER A 98 8.80 2.13 -24.75
N ALA A 99 7.79 1.26 -24.82
CA ALA A 99 7.06 0.80 -23.64
C ALA A 99 7.96 0.04 -22.66
N VAL A 100 8.87 -0.81 -23.16
CA VAL A 100 9.85 -1.51 -22.31
C VAL A 100 10.80 -0.52 -21.62
N ALA A 101 11.34 0.45 -22.37
CA ALA A 101 12.22 1.48 -21.81
C ALA A 101 11.51 2.27 -20.70
N PHE A 102 10.22 2.58 -20.88
CA PHE A 102 9.40 3.26 -19.90
C PHE A 102 9.12 2.41 -18.66
N ALA A 103 8.82 1.12 -18.84
CA ALA A 103 8.63 0.20 -17.73
C ALA A 103 9.91 0.09 -16.87
N ILE A 104 11.08 0.03 -17.50
CA ILE A 104 12.37 0.01 -16.80
C ILE A 104 12.59 1.31 -16.03
N LEU A 105 12.33 2.47 -16.64
CA LEU A 105 12.46 3.77 -15.98
C LEU A 105 11.54 3.88 -14.77
N GLN A 106 10.27 3.48 -14.92
CA GLN A 106 9.29 3.52 -13.83
C GLN A 106 9.67 2.58 -12.69
N THR A 107 10.16 1.38 -13.02
CA THR A 107 10.66 0.42 -12.04
C THR A 107 11.87 0.97 -11.29
N ALA A 108 12.79 1.64 -11.97
CA ALA A 108 13.94 2.30 -11.34
C ALA A 108 13.49 3.38 -10.35
N VAL A 109 12.54 4.25 -10.74
CA VAL A 109 11.97 5.27 -9.83
C VAL A 109 11.32 4.62 -8.62
N ALA A 110 10.53 3.55 -8.80
CA ALA A 110 9.91 2.82 -7.71
C ALA A 110 10.94 2.20 -6.75
N TRP A 111 12.00 1.60 -7.31
CA TRP A 111 13.09 1.02 -6.51
C TRP A 111 13.83 2.07 -5.68
N PHE A 112 14.16 3.22 -6.25
CA PHE A 112 14.77 4.33 -5.52
C PHE A 112 13.85 4.86 -4.42
N ASN A 113 12.55 4.98 -4.70
CA ASN A 113 11.55 5.36 -3.70
C ASN A 113 11.56 4.39 -2.51
N GLU A 114 11.44 3.09 -2.78
CA GLU A 114 11.44 2.06 -1.72
C GLU A 114 12.73 2.12 -0.89
N ARG A 115 13.89 2.14 -1.56
CA ARG A 115 15.18 2.19 -0.88
C ARG A 115 15.38 3.44 -0.02
N SER A 116 14.80 4.57 -0.40
CA SER A 116 14.90 5.83 0.34
C SER A 116 13.88 5.96 1.47
N THR A 117 12.68 5.37 1.29
CA THR A 117 11.54 5.55 2.21
C THR A 117 11.49 4.44 3.27
N LYS A 118 11.90 3.22 2.92
CA LYS A 118 11.84 2.05 3.82
C LYS A 118 12.63 2.21 5.13
N PRO A 119 13.90 2.70 5.14
CA PRO A 119 14.66 2.83 6.38
C PRO A 119 14.00 3.76 7.41
N PRO A 120 13.63 5.02 7.08
CA PRO A 120 12.98 5.91 8.06
C PRO A 120 11.61 5.39 8.49
N LEU A 121 10.86 4.71 7.62
CA LEU A 121 9.57 4.10 7.96
C LEU A 121 9.74 2.97 8.97
N MET A 122 10.75 2.10 8.78
CA MET A 122 11.05 1.02 9.74
C MET A 122 11.48 1.57 11.10
N GLN A 123 12.27 2.65 11.13
CA GLN A 123 12.65 3.32 12.36
C GLN A 123 11.43 3.95 13.03
N ALA A 124 10.57 4.65 12.28
CA ALA A 124 9.33 5.21 12.79
C ALA A 124 8.45 4.13 13.45
N ASN A 125 8.27 2.98 12.79
CA ASN A 125 7.51 1.87 13.36
C ASN A 125 8.11 1.34 14.67
N ARG A 126 9.44 1.24 14.76
CA ARG A 126 10.10 0.83 16.01
C ARG A 126 9.87 1.84 17.13
N SER A 127 10.02 3.13 16.84
CA SER A 127 9.79 4.20 17.83
C SER A 127 8.30 4.25 18.24
N ALA A 128 7.36 4.00 17.31
CA ALA A 128 5.94 3.86 17.62
C ALA A 128 5.67 2.70 18.59
N ILE A 129 6.24 1.52 18.33
CA ILE A 129 6.11 0.35 19.22
C ILE A 129 6.70 0.65 20.60
N SER A 130 7.86 1.32 20.67
CA SER A 130 8.49 1.69 21.94
C SER A 130 7.63 2.69 22.72
N ALA A 131 7.06 3.69 22.03
CA ALA A 131 6.16 4.65 22.66
C ALA A 131 4.89 3.98 23.21
N GLN A 132 4.31 3.03 22.43
CA GLN A 132 3.14 2.27 22.85
C GLN A 132 3.44 1.37 24.04
N GLN A 133 4.55 0.62 24.01
CA GLN A 133 4.96 -0.24 25.11
C GLN A 133 5.21 0.56 26.39
N TYR A 134 5.82 1.73 26.26
CA TYR A 134 6.03 2.62 27.39
C TYR A 134 4.70 3.13 27.95
N ALA A 135 3.75 3.53 27.09
CA ALA A 135 2.41 3.95 27.52
C ALA A 135 1.67 2.82 28.22
N ASP A 136 1.67 1.61 27.65
CA ASP A 136 1.00 0.44 28.24
C ASP A 136 1.59 0.05 29.61
N GLY A 137 2.92 0.08 29.72
CA GLY A 137 3.61 -0.15 31.00
C GLY A 137 3.28 0.91 32.06
N THR A 138 3.20 2.16 31.62
CA THR A 138 2.83 3.30 32.47
C THR A 138 1.39 3.18 32.96
N LEU A 139 0.45 2.89 32.05
CA LEU A 139 -0.97 2.78 32.38
C LEU A 139 -1.26 1.60 33.35
N ARG A 140 -0.54 0.50 33.19
CA ARG A 140 -0.65 -0.63 34.16
C ARG A 140 -0.23 -0.29 35.58
N ASN A 141 0.63 0.70 35.75
CA ASN A 141 1.14 1.15 37.03
C ASN A 141 0.69 2.58 37.38
N ALA A 142 -0.44 3.03 36.83
CA ALA A 142 -0.92 4.41 36.91
C ALA A 142 -1.08 4.87 38.37
N GLU A 143 -1.64 4.02 39.22
CA GLU A 143 -1.88 4.30 40.65
C GLU A 143 -0.57 4.55 41.43
N VAL A 144 0.47 3.76 41.11
CA VAL A 144 1.80 3.94 41.72
C VAL A 144 2.45 5.23 41.24
N ILE A 145 2.36 5.52 39.94
CA ILE A 145 2.94 6.71 39.33
C ILE A 145 2.29 7.98 39.86
N GLU A 146 0.97 7.95 40.07
CA GLU A 146 0.22 9.07 40.65
C GLU A 146 0.59 9.28 42.11
N SER A 147 0.60 8.22 42.92
CA SER A 147 0.95 8.30 44.34
C SER A 147 2.40 8.80 44.58
N MET A 148 3.31 8.49 43.67
CA MET A 148 4.71 8.95 43.71
C MET A 148 4.92 10.33 43.08
N GLY A 149 3.90 10.94 42.51
CA GLY A 149 4.00 12.26 41.82
C GLY A 149 4.85 12.25 40.54
N MET A 150 5.07 11.08 39.91
CA MET A 150 5.96 10.90 38.75
C MET A 150 5.29 11.17 37.41
N LEU A 151 4.03 11.59 37.38
CA LEU A 151 3.24 11.76 36.15
C LEU A 151 3.93 12.71 35.17
N ARG A 152 4.51 13.81 35.65
CA ARG A 152 5.17 14.80 34.76
C ARG A 152 6.41 14.24 34.06
N ASP A 153 7.22 13.45 34.75
CA ASP A 153 8.43 12.86 34.18
C ASP A 153 8.11 11.74 33.20
N THR A 154 7.11 10.94 33.55
CA THR A 154 6.55 9.89 32.71
C THR A 154 5.98 10.47 31.40
N HIS A 155 5.19 11.55 31.51
CA HIS A 155 4.67 12.26 30.34
C HIS A 155 5.78 12.82 29.45
N ARG A 156 6.82 13.43 30.03
CA ARG A 156 7.98 13.98 29.31
C ARG A 156 8.70 12.88 28.53
N ARG A 157 8.90 11.73 29.15
CA ARG A 157 9.59 10.59 28.53
C ARG A 157 8.76 9.97 27.37
N TRP A 158 7.47 9.81 27.60
CA TRP A 158 6.57 9.36 26.53
C TRP A 158 6.54 10.35 25.36
N MET A 159 6.46 11.64 25.63
CA MET A 159 6.44 12.67 24.62
C MET A 159 7.74 12.68 23.77
N ALA A 160 8.90 12.41 24.36
CA ALA A 160 10.15 12.30 23.64
C ALA A 160 10.12 11.14 22.64
N LEU A 161 9.61 9.97 23.03
CA LEU A 161 9.42 8.81 22.13
C LEU A 161 8.41 9.12 21.02
N GLN A 162 7.34 9.81 21.35
CA GLN A 162 6.31 10.21 20.39
C GLN A 162 6.83 11.23 19.37
N GLN A 163 7.64 12.20 19.81
CA GLN A 163 8.27 13.16 18.91
C GLN A 163 9.28 12.50 17.96
N GLU A 164 10.05 11.54 18.43
CA GLU A 164 10.96 10.75 17.60
C GLU A 164 10.17 10.00 16.50
N PHE A 165 9.09 9.30 16.88
CA PHE A 165 8.19 8.66 15.92
C PHE A 165 7.65 9.64 14.87
N LEU A 166 7.08 10.76 15.31
CA LEU A 166 6.47 11.75 14.42
C LEU A 166 7.50 12.37 13.46
N SER A 167 8.72 12.66 13.92
CA SER A 167 9.77 13.20 13.08
C SER A 167 10.23 12.23 11.99
N LEU A 168 10.38 10.95 12.33
CA LEU A 168 10.73 9.88 11.39
C LEU A 168 9.60 9.60 10.40
N GLN A 169 8.35 9.62 10.87
CA GLN A 169 7.18 9.47 10.01
C GLN A 169 7.04 10.63 9.02
N ALA A 170 7.24 11.87 9.49
CA ALA A 170 7.23 13.05 8.63
C ALA A 170 8.31 12.97 7.54
N LEU A 171 9.53 12.54 7.91
CA LEU A 171 10.63 12.36 6.97
C LEU A 171 10.30 11.27 5.92
N ALA A 172 9.73 10.14 6.35
CA ALA A 172 9.31 9.06 5.45
C ALA A 172 8.22 9.54 4.48
N SER A 173 7.21 10.25 4.99
CA SER A 173 6.11 10.79 4.21
C SER A 173 6.57 11.85 3.20
N GLN A 174 7.48 12.74 3.61
CA GLN A 174 8.05 13.75 2.73
C GLN A 174 8.85 13.12 1.58
N ARG A 175 9.67 12.10 1.87
CA ARG A 175 10.40 11.37 0.84
C ARG A 175 9.46 10.63 -0.10
N ALA A 176 8.48 9.89 0.43
CA ALA A 176 7.49 9.19 -0.37
C ALA A 176 6.71 10.14 -1.29
N GLY A 177 6.26 11.30 -0.76
CA GLY A 177 5.56 12.33 -1.53
C GLY A 177 6.42 12.89 -2.67
N GLY A 178 7.71 13.15 -2.41
CA GLY A 178 8.65 13.61 -3.43
C GLY A 178 8.81 12.60 -4.58
N TYR A 179 9.07 11.35 -4.26
CA TYR A 179 9.18 10.29 -5.28
C TYR A 179 7.86 10.03 -6.02
N GLN A 180 6.72 10.15 -5.33
CA GLN A 180 5.41 10.02 -5.96
C GLN A 180 5.16 11.15 -6.96
N ALA A 181 5.55 12.39 -6.65
CA ALA A 181 5.46 13.52 -7.57
C ALA A 181 6.35 13.30 -8.80
N VAL A 182 7.59 12.83 -8.62
CA VAL A 182 8.49 12.47 -9.71
C VAL A 182 7.89 11.36 -10.57
N SER A 183 7.38 10.29 -9.96
CA SER A 183 6.75 9.16 -10.67
C SER A 183 5.56 9.61 -11.52
N ARG A 184 4.68 10.46 -10.97
CA ARG A 184 3.55 11.04 -11.72
C ARG A 184 4.03 11.94 -12.87
N GLY A 185 5.03 12.76 -12.62
CA GLY A 185 5.65 13.61 -13.66
C GLY A 185 6.21 12.79 -14.81
N VAL A 186 6.99 11.76 -14.50
CA VAL A 186 7.51 10.80 -15.47
C VAL A 186 6.36 10.14 -16.23
N GLN A 187 5.34 9.64 -15.56
CA GLN A 187 4.19 9.00 -16.19
C GLN A 187 3.45 9.92 -17.17
N ASN A 188 3.21 11.18 -16.79
CA ASN A 188 2.55 12.16 -17.66
C ASN A 188 3.37 12.49 -18.90
N VAL A 189 4.69 12.69 -18.75
CA VAL A 189 5.60 12.93 -19.87
C VAL A 189 5.63 11.71 -20.80
N LEU A 190 5.71 10.50 -20.23
CA LEU A 190 5.73 9.26 -20.99
C LEU A 190 4.44 9.04 -21.79
N SER A 191 3.28 9.26 -21.18
CA SER A 191 1.99 9.15 -21.86
C SER A 191 1.90 10.13 -23.03
N SER A 192 2.36 11.36 -22.84
CA SER A 192 2.40 12.36 -23.91
C SER A 192 3.37 11.99 -25.04
N LEU A 193 4.55 11.45 -24.69
CA LEU A 193 5.53 11.00 -25.68
C LEU A 193 5.02 9.80 -26.47
N LEU A 194 4.37 8.82 -25.82
CA LEU A 194 3.77 7.67 -26.51
C LEU A 194 2.67 8.11 -27.47
N LEU A 195 1.81 9.02 -27.07
CA LEU A 195 0.78 9.59 -27.94
C LEU A 195 1.39 10.34 -29.13
N GLY A 196 2.42 11.15 -28.88
CA GLY A 196 3.12 11.86 -29.96
C GLY A 196 3.84 10.91 -30.91
N LEU A 197 4.49 9.87 -30.40
CA LEU A 197 5.18 8.86 -31.19
C LEU A 197 4.18 8.04 -32.01
N SER A 198 3.06 7.62 -31.44
CA SER A 198 2.02 6.89 -32.18
C SER A 198 1.39 7.73 -33.28
N ALA A 199 1.12 9.00 -33.04
CA ALA A 199 0.63 9.93 -34.06
C ALA A 199 1.66 10.15 -35.21
N TRP A 200 2.93 10.28 -34.85
CA TRP A 200 4.00 10.44 -35.84
C TRP A 200 4.18 9.19 -36.70
N LEU A 201 4.14 7.98 -36.11
CA LEU A 201 4.20 6.70 -36.82
C LEU A 201 2.97 6.50 -37.74
N LEU A 202 1.79 6.93 -37.29
CA LEU A 202 0.58 6.91 -38.09
C LEU A 202 0.72 7.78 -39.35
N LEU A 203 1.28 8.98 -39.20
CA LEU A 203 1.53 9.90 -40.35
C LEU A 203 2.57 9.37 -41.35
N ARG A 204 3.52 8.54 -40.87
CA ARG A 204 4.50 7.87 -41.73
C ARG A 204 3.99 6.60 -42.39
N ASN A 205 2.76 6.18 -42.11
CA ASN A 205 2.18 4.95 -42.66
C ASN A 205 2.96 3.67 -42.26
N GLU A 206 3.69 3.70 -41.13
CA GLU A 206 4.50 2.59 -40.61
C GLU A 206 3.76 1.75 -39.57
N LEU A 207 2.48 2.03 -39.32
CA LEU A 207 1.58 1.21 -38.50
C LEU A 207 0.81 0.22 -39.38
N HIS A 208 0.97 -1.07 -39.11
CA HIS A 208 0.18 -2.14 -39.67
C HIS A 208 -1.11 -2.39 -38.88
#